data_a02cfb1efa42e27bce8ea6e53cb891d7
#
_entry.id   a02cfb1efa42e27bce8ea6e53cb891d7
#
_cell.length_a   1.000
_cell.length_b   1.000
_cell.length_c   1.000
_cell.angle_alpha   90.00
_cell.angle_beta   90.00
_cell.angle_gamma   90.00
#
_symmetry.space_group_name_H-M   'P 1'
#
loop_
_entity.id
_entity.type
_entity.pdbx_description
1 polymer ?
#
loop_
_entity_poly.entity_id
_entity_poly.type
_entity_poly.pdbx_seq_one_letter_code
_entity_poly.pdbx_strand_id
1 'polypeptide(L)'
;LDVTLFDLARFFKSAMDSMPVVSQFELNREPVKLEEQKKFIFKHFDGDGKLKFSIILDKLETRMEIVVTFLAILDLVRDGSCKLIQERVFGDLELQKIDFIQN
;
A
#
# COMPACT_ATOMS: atom_id res chain seq x y z
N LEU A 1 -10.45 -8.00 13.04
CA LEU A 1 -9.91 -9.25 12.50
C LEU A 1 -8.40 -9.16 12.41
N ASP A 2 -7.76 -10.27 12.70
CA ASP A 2 -6.31 -10.35 12.57
C ASP A 2 -5.91 -10.39 11.11
N VAL A 3 -5.04 -9.46 10.73
CA VAL A 3 -4.51 -9.38 9.39
C VAL A 3 -3.00 -9.60 9.48
N THR A 4 -2.50 -10.53 8.70
CA THR A 4 -1.08 -10.85 8.71
C THR A 4 -0.38 -10.19 7.52
N LEU A 5 0.94 -10.09 7.62
CA LEU A 5 1.73 -9.63 6.47
C LEU A 5 1.59 -10.57 5.28
N PHE A 6 1.25 -11.81 5.53
CA PHE A 6 0.97 -12.79 4.50
C PHE A 6 -0.25 -12.39 3.67
N ASP A 7 -1.31 -11.92 4.35
CA ASP A 7 -2.51 -11.46 3.66
C ASP A 7 -2.20 -10.26 2.79
N LEU A 8 -1.38 -9.35 3.31
CA LEU A 8 -0.95 -8.19 2.56
C LEU A 8 -0.15 -8.61 1.32
N ALA A 9 0.79 -9.54 1.50
CA ALA A 9 1.61 -10.00 0.38
C ALA A 9 0.76 -10.64 -0.72
N ARG A 10 -0.23 -11.43 -0.34
CA ARG A 10 -1.12 -12.07 -1.31
C ARG A 10 -1.94 -11.03 -2.08
N PHE A 11 -2.39 -10.01 -1.39
CA PHE A 11 -3.17 -8.95 -2.00
C PHE A 11 -2.35 -8.23 -3.08
N PHE A 12 -1.12 -7.86 -2.75
CA PHE A 12 -0.25 -7.16 -3.68
C PHE A 12 0.24 -8.07 -4.81
N LYS A 13 0.49 -9.34 -4.52
CA LYS A 13 0.87 -10.30 -5.55
C LYS A 13 -0.24 -10.45 -6.58
N SER A 14 -1.49 -10.54 -6.12
CA SER A 14 -2.62 -10.64 -7.02
C SER A 14 -2.72 -9.43 -7.93
N ALA A 15 -2.49 -8.24 -7.38
CA ALA A 15 -2.49 -7.01 -8.16
C ALA A 15 -1.36 -7.00 -9.19
N MET A 16 -0.18 -7.46 -8.80
CA MET A 16 0.96 -7.55 -9.73
C MET A 16 0.69 -8.52 -10.87
N ASP A 17 0.08 -9.65 -10.54
CA ASP A 17 -0.21 -10.68 -11.55
C ASP A 17 -1.25 -10.20 -12.57
N SER A 18 -2.06 -9.22 -12.21
CA SER A 18 -3.04 -8.63 -13.13
C SER A 18 -2.44 -7.59 -14.04
N MET A 19 -1.23 -7.15 -13.76
CA MET A 19 -0.60 -6.12 -14.56
C MET A 19 -0.08 -6.68 -15.87
N PRO A 20 -0.06 -5.85 -16.95
CA PRO A 20 0.56 -6.27 -18.20
C PRO A 20 2.05 -6.53 -18.04
N VAL A 21 2.59 -7.25 -18.99
CA VAL A 21 4.04 -7.46 -19.04
C VAL A 21 4.75 -6.11 -19.13
N VAL A 22 5.94 -6.03 -18.52
CA VAL A 22 6.74 -4.81 -18.54
C VAL A 22 6.93 -4.34 -19.98
N SER A 23 6.60 -3.08 -20.24
CA SER A 23 6.72 -2.49 -21.56
C SER A 23 8.03 -1.71 -21.67
N GLN A 24 8.36 -1.36 -22.92
CA GLN A 24 9.51 -0.50 -23.17
C GLN A 24 9.39 0.83 -22.41
N PHE A 25 8.17 1.31 -22.29
CA PHE A 25 7.88 2.55 -21.59
C PHE A 25 8.25 2.44 -20.11
N GLU A 26 7.90 1.33 -19.46
CA GLU A 26 8.24 1.14 -18.05
C GLU A 26 9.75 1.05 -17.84
N LEU A 27 10.45 0.40 -18.75
CA LEU A 27 11.90 0.25 -18.64
C LEU A 27 12.63 1.58 -18.68
N ASN A 28 12.03 2.59 -19.28
CA ASN A 28 12.63 3.91 -19.42
C ASN A 28 12.17 4.89 -18.35
N ARG A 29 11.32 4.46 -17.44
CA ARG A 29 10.85 5.32 -16.36
C ARG A 29 11.92 5.49 -15.29
N GLU A 30 11.84 6.60 -14.60
CA GLU A 30 12.69 6.82 -13.45
C GLU A 30 12.33 5.84 -12.34
N PRO A 31 13.30 5.44 -11.51
CA PRO A 31 13.01 4.55 -10.39
C PRO A 31 11.97 5.14 -9.44
N VAL A 32 11.10 4.29 -8.93
CA VAL A 32 10.12 4.69 -7.93
C VAL A 32 10.81 4.67 -6.57
N LYS A 33 10.71 5.76 -5.84
CA LYS A 33 11.40 5.89 -4.56
C LYS A 33 10.48 5.55 -3.41
N LEU A 34 11.04 4.85 -2.42
CA LEU A 34 10.29 4.43 -1.25
C LEU A 34 9.66 5.62 -0.52
N GLU A 35 10.40 6.68 -0.32
CA GLU A 35 9.90 7.85 0.40
C GLU A 35 8.77 8.54 -0.35
N GLU A 36 8.82 8.52 -1.67
CA GLU A 36 7.74 9.07 -2.48
C GLU A 36 6.46 8.27 -2.31
N GLN A 37 6.58 6.94 -2.24
CA GLN A 37 5.42 6.09 -2.06
C GLN A 37 4.84 6.23 -0.66
N LYS A 38 5.66 6.47 0.35
CA LYS A 38 5.17 6.78 1.69
C LYS A 38 4.36 8.07 1.69
N LYS A 39 4.85 9.11 1.03
CA LYS A 39 4.12 10.37 0.90
C LYS A 39 2.80 10.19 0.16
N PHE A 40 2.83 9.39 -0.90
CA PHE A 40 1.64 9.06 -1.66
C PHE A 40 0.58 8.41 -0.76
N ILE A 41 1.00 7.46 0.08
CA ILE A 41 0.10 6.78 1.01
C ILE A 41 -0.51 7.79 1.99
N PHE A 42 0.33 8.60 2.63
CA PHE A 42 -0.16 9.58 3.62
C PHE A 42 -1.11 10.59 3.01
N LYS A 43 -0.90 10.95 1.77
CA LYS A 43 -1.73 11.91 1.05
C LYS A 43 -3.16 11.40 0.84
N HIS A 44 -3.35 10.09 0.82
CA HIS A 44 -4.64 9.50 0.46
C HIS A 44 -5.44 8.95 1.64
N PHE A 45 -4.96 9.13 2.86
CA PHE A 45 -5.78 8.77 4.03
C PHE A 45 -7.02 9.65 4.08
N ASP A 46 -8.13 9.03 4.48
CA ASP A 46 -9.37 9.80 4.63
C ASP A 46 -9.39 10.53 5.98
N GLY A 47 -10.53 11.19 6.28
CA GLY A 47 -10.66 11.96 7.51
C GLY A 47 -10.56 11.14 8.78
N ASP A 48 -10.79 9.83 8.68
CA ASP A 48 -10.69 8.91 9.81
C ASP A 48 -9.32 8.25 9.91
N GLY A 49 -8.39 8.63 9.05
CA GLY A 49 -7.06 8.05 9.03
C GLY A 49 -7.02 6.65 8.45
N LYS A 50 -7.94 6.33 7.55
CA LYS A 50 -8.02 5.01 6.92
C LYS A 50 -7.82 5.12 5.42
N LEU A 51 -7.28 4.05 4.85
CA LEU A 51 -7.04 4.00 3.41
C LEU A 51 -7.20 2.56 2.93
N LYS A 52 -8.17 2.33 2.07
CA LYS A 52 -8.39 1.00 1.50
C LYS A 52 -7.33 0.69 0.47
N PHE A 53 -6.84 -0.54 0.48
CA PHE A 53 -5.81 -0.95 -0.48
C PHE A 53 -6.31 -0.93 -1.92
N SER A 54 -7.60 -1.22 -2.13
CA SER A 54 -8.16 -1.14 -3.47
C SER A 54 -8.02 0.27 -4.05
N ILE A 55 -8.19 1.29 -3.21
CA ILE A 55 -8.03 2.67 -3.65
C ILE A 55 -6.58 2.96 -4.01
N ILE A 56 -5.64 2.47 -3.18
CA ILE A 56 -4.22 2.64 -3.48
C ILE A 56 -3.88 2.02 -4.83
N LEU A 57 -4.28 0.76 -5.01
CA LEU A 57 -3.91 0.02 -6.21
C LEU A 57 -4.50 0.62 -7.48
N ASP A 58 -5.70 1.20 -7.40
CA ASP A 58 -6.31 1.84 -8.54
C ASP A 58 -5.51 3.01 -9.08
N LYS A 59 -4.67 3.60 -8.24
CA LYS A 59 -3.88 4.77 -8.62
C LYS A 59 -2.48 4.41 -9.11
N LEU A 60 -2.09 3.15 -9.01
CA LEU A 60 -0.76 2.71 -9.42
C LEU A 60 -0.81 2.20 -10.86
N GLU A 61 0.21 2.54 -11.64
CA GLU A 61 0.22 2.26 -13.07
C GLU A 61 1.23 1.21 -13.50
N THR A 62 2.26 0.97 -12.69
CA THR A 62 3.31 0.06 -13.07
C THR A 62 3.55 -0.98 -11.98
N ARG A 63 4.16 -2.10 -12.37
CA ARG A 63 4.54 -3.13 -11.40
C ARG A 63 5.50 -2.60 -10.36
N MET A 64 6.44 -1.76 -10.80
CA MET A 64 7.42 -1.18 -9.88
C MET A 64 6.73 -0.33 -8.81
N GLU A 65 5.73 0.46 -9.22
CA GLU A 65 4.97 1.25 -8.25
C GLU A 65 4.28 0.35 -7.24
N ILE A 66 3.73 -0.77 -7.69
CA ILE A 66 3.06 -1.71 -6.78
C ILE A 66 4.06 -2.30 -5.79
N VAL A 67 5.22 -2.74 -6.28
CA VAL A 67 6.25 -3.34 -5.42
C VAL A 67 6.74 -2.33 -4.39
N VAL A 68 7.06 -1.12 -4.82
CA VAL A 68 7.59 -0.12 -3.90
C VAL A 68 6.53 0.36 -2.92
N THR A 69 5.28 0.43 -3.35
CA THR A 69 4.17 0.77 -2.45
C THR A 69 4.00 -0.32 -1.38
N PHE A 70 4.10 -1.59 -1.77
CA PHE A 70 4.06 -2.68 -0.82
C PHE A 70 5.18 -2.55 0.22
N LEU A 71 6.40 -2.29 -0.24
CA LEU A 71 7.53 -2.09 0.66
C LEU A 71 7.33 -0.88 1.58
N ALA A 72 6.74 0.18 1.04
CA ALA A 72 6.45 1.37 1.84
C ALA A 72 5.44 1.05 2.95
N ILE A 73 4.41 0.27 2.64
CA ILE A 73 3.43 -0.14 3.63
C ILE A 73 4.07 -1.00 4.71
N LEU A 74 4.91 -1.96 4.32
CA LEU A 74 5.62 -2.78 5.28
C LEU A 74 6.45 -1.93 6.23
N ASP A 75 7.12 -0.92 5.68
CA ASP A 75 7.97 -0.06 6.49
C ASP A 75 7.15 0.79 7.46
N LEU A 76 6.01 1.32 7.00
CA LEU A 76 5.13 2.11 7.86
C LEU A 76 4.50 1.28 8.97
N VAL A 77 4.19 0.03 8.68
CA VAL A 77 3.66 -0.87 9.71
C VAL A 77 4.75 -1.24 10.70
N ARG A 78 5.95 -1.50 10.19
CA ARG A 78 7.09 -1.87 11.03
C ARG A 78 7.47 -0.76 11.99
N ASP A 79 7.45 0.49 11.54
CA ASP A 79 7.87 1.61 12.40
C ASP A 79 6.74 2.14 13.28
N GLY A 80 5.56 1.55 13.21
CA GLY A 80 4.45 1.94 14.06
C GLY A 80 3.64 3.12 13.58
N SER A 81 3.90 3.60 12.37
CA SER A 81 3.13 4.72 11.81
C SER A 81 1.73 4.31 11.40
N CYS A 82 1.56 3.06 10.99
CA CYS A 82 0.30 2.54 10.50
C CYS A 82 0.09 1.13 10.99
N LYS A 83 -1.15 0.67 10.92
CA LYS A 83 -1.49 -0.72 11.17
C LYS A 83 -2.42 -1.22 10.08
N LEU A 84 -2.44 -2.55 9.91
CA LEU A 84 -3.31 -3.21 8.95
C LEU A 84 -4.61 -3.57 9.64
N ILE A 85 -5.73 -3.31 8.98
CA ILE A 85 -7.03 -3.70 9.52
C ILE A 85 -7.87 -4.34 8.41
N GLN A 86 -8.80 -5.17 8.86
CA GLN A 86 -9.83 -5.75 8.00
C GLN A 86 -11.08 -5.83 8.84
N GLU A 87 -12.07 -5.01 8.52
CA GLU A 87 -13.21 -4.83 9.40
C GLU A 87 -14.16 -6.02 9.38
N ARG A 88 -14.14 -6.81 8.31
CA ARG A 88 -14.95 -8.03 8.26
C ARG A 88 -14.29 -9.05 7.35
N VAL A 89 -14.68 -10.31 7.55
CA VAL A 89 -14.16 -11.42 6.76
C VAL A 89 -14.45 -11.15 5.29
N PHE A 90 -13.45 -11.37 4.44
CA PHE A 90 -13.50 -11.13 3.00
C PHE A 90 -13.69 -9.66 2.62
N GLY A 91 -13.57 -8.74 3.57
CA GLY A 91 -13.58 -7.33 3.27
C GLY A 91 -12.22 -6.87 2.76
N ASP A 92 -12.19 -5.64 2.26
CA ASP A 92 -10.93 -5.02 1.83
C ASP A 92 -9.95 -4.91 2.99
N LEU A 93 -8.68 -5.05 2.66
CA LEU A 93 -7.63 -4.66 3.59
C LEU A 93 -7.52 -3.15 3.60
N GLU A 94 -7.26 -2.61 4.77
CA GLU A 94 -7.11 -1.17 4.96
C GLU A 94 -5.88 -0.88 5.78
N LEU A 95 -5.34 0.29 5.54
CA LEU A 95 -4.27 0.84 6.36
C LEU A 95 -4.91 1.87 7.28
N GLN A 96 -4.55 1.82 8.55
CA GLN A 96 -5.01 2.80 9.52
C GLN A 96 -3.81 3.57 10.05
N LYS A 97 -3.85 4.89 9.93
CA LYS A 97 -2.81 5.73 10.48
C LYS A 97 -2.90 5.71 12.00
N ILE A 98 -1.75 5.56 12.65
CA ILE A 98 -1.68 5.61 14.10
C ILE A 98 -1.26 7.01 14.50
N ASP A 99 -2.16 7.72 15.19
CA ASP A 99 -1.86 9.06 15.67
C ASP A 99 -1.27 8.94 17.06
N PHE A 100 -0.04 9.36 17.20
CA PHE A 100 0.55 9.49 18.52
C PHE A 100 0.13 10.85 19.07
N ILE A 101 -0.92 10.81 19.86
CA ILE A 101 -1.35 12.02 20.52
C ILE A 101 -0.33 12.30 21.60
N GLN A 102 0.39 13.36 21.43
CA GLN A 102 1.40 13.75 22.39
C GLN A 102 0.75 14.62 23.41
N ASN A 103 0.77 14.19 24.58
CA ASN A 103 0.11 14.92 25.67
C ASN A 103 1.09 15.64 26.53
#